data_0d5d5c55556e1eb02b4afa8fbef46b48
#
_entry.id   0d5d5c55556e1eb02b4afa8fbef46b48
#
_cell.length_a   1.000
_cell.length_b   1.000
_cell.length_c   1.000
_cell.angle_alpha   90.00
_cell.angle_beta   90.00
_cell.angle_gamma   90.00
#
_symmetry.space_group_name_H-M   'P 1'
#
loop_
_entity.id
_entity.type
_entity.pdbx_description
1 polymer ?
#
loop_
_entity_poly.entity_id
_entity_poly.type
_entity_poly.pdbx_seq_one_letter_code
_entity_poly.pdbx_strand_id
1 'polypeptide(L)'
;MKVIEQELLEKVIIERSRTSHKGDYGRLLLLGGTYPYGGAIIMSALAAVKSGAGLVTVGTDRENIPALHSHLPEAMAFSLQDQQLLKEQLKKAEVVLLGPGLRDDAFGENLVKQIFASLKKNQILIVDGGALTILARTSLSFSSNQLILTPHQKEWEKLSGIAIEKQNEDATASALTSFPQGTILVEKGSATRIWQAGQSDCYQLQVGGPYQATGGMGDTLAGMIAGFAGQFRQVSLYERVAVATHLHSAIAQELSQEHYVVLPTEISSYLPKIMKKISQKGT
;
A
#
# COMPACT_ATOMS: atom_id res chain seq x y z
N MET A 1 -6.90 -21.44 4.95
CA MET A 1 -7.12 -19.96 4.98
C MET A 1 -7.36 -19.50 6.40
N LYS A 2 -6.82 -18.34 6.77
CA LYS A 2 -6.98 -17.70 8.09
C LYS A 2 -7.94 -16.50 7.98
N VAL A 3 -8.76 -16.31 9.00
CA VAL A 3 -9.59 -15.12 9.15
C VAL A 3 -8.82 -14.10 9.98
N ILE A 4 -9.05 -12.82 9.73
CA ILE A 4 -8.46 -11.73 10.52
C ILE A 4 -9.43 -11.44 11.68
N GLU A 5 -9.07 -11.95 12.85
CA GLU A 5 -9.85 -11.81 14.07
C GLU A 5 -9.51 -10.53 14.81
N GLN A 6 -10.38 -10.14 15.78
CA GLN A 6 -10.22 -8.93 16.58
C GLN A 6 -8.89 -8.89 17.34
N GLU A 7 -8.43 -10.04 17.83
CA GLU A 7 -7.15 -10.17 18.54
C GLU A 7 -5.95 -9.76 17.71
N LEU A 8 -5.98 -10.03 16.39
CA LEU A 8 -4.91 -9.58 15.50
C LEU A 8 -4.92 -8.07 15.32
N LEU A 9 -6.11 -7.44 15.25
CA LEU A 9 -6.22 -5.98 15.18
C LEU A 9 -5.62 -5.33 16.42
N GLU A 10 -5.95 -5.84 17.62
CA GLU A 10 -5.47 -5.34 18.93
C GLU A 10 -3.97 -5.59 19.11
N LYS A 11 -3.45 -6.73 18.62
CA LYS A 11 -2.02 -7.03 18.61
C LYS A 11 -1.21 -6.06 17.74
N VAL A 12 -1.76 -5.64 16.60
CA VAL A 12 -1.08 -4.74 15.66
C VAL A 12 -1.22 -3.29 16.10
N ILE A 13 -2.44 -2.84 16.40
CA ILE A 13 -2.73 -1.43 16.66
C ILE A 13 -2.67 -1.16 18.17
N ILE A 14 -1.50 -0.76 18.62
CA ILE A 14 -1.23 -0.42 20.01
C ILE A 14 -1.27 1.09 20.26
N GLU A 15 -1.43 1.51 21.50
CA GLU A 15 -1.31 2.91 21.88
C GLU A 15 0.09 3.45 21.63
N ARG A 16 0.15 4.71 21.21
CA ARG A 16 1.42 5.42 21.03
C ARG A 16 2.03 5.75 22.38
N SER A 17 3.33 5.49 22.51
CA SER A 17 4.08 5.91 23.71
C SER A 17 4.04 7.43 23.87
N ARG A 18 3.90 7.89 25.12
CA ARG A 18 3.94 9.33 25.48
C ARG A 18 5.28 9.99 25.14
N THR A 19 6.37 9.22 25.06
CA THR A 19 7.71 9.70 24.78
C THR A 19 8.11 9.54 23.32
N SER A 20 7.21 9.05 22.48
CA SER A 20 7.48 8.79 21.05
C SER A 20 7.55 10.10 20.23
N HIS A 21 8.25 10.03 19.11
CA HIS A 21 8.38 11.12 18.16
C HIS A 21 8.07 10.65 16.72
N LYS A 22 7.94 11.58 15.78
CA LYS A 22 7.58 11.27 14.39
C LYS A 22 8.47 10.20 13.71
N GLY A 23 9.75 10.10 14.11
CA GLY A 23 10.68 9.10 13.57
C GLY A 23 10.34 7.66 13.92
N ASP A 24 9.57 7.42 15.01
CA ASP A 24 9.21 6.08 15.46
C ASP A 24 8.09 5.46 14.60
N TYR A 25 7.39 6.30 13.83
CA TYR A 25 6.22 5.92 13.04
C TYR A 25 6.49 5.86 11.53
N GLY A 26 7.77 5.73 11.16
CA GLY A 26 8.22 5.47 9.80
C GLY A 26 8.41 6.72 8.94
N ARG A 27 9.35 6.58 8.00
CA ARG A 27 9.63 7.55 6.93
C ARG A 27 9.20 6.93 5.60
N LEU A 28 8.14 7.46 5.02
CA LEU A 28 7.54 6.95 3.81
C LEU A 28 7.89 7.85 2.62
N LEU A 29 8.21 7.22 1.49
CA LEU A 29 8.36 7.88 0.20
C LEU A 29 7.34 7.28 -0.77
N LEU A 30 6.43 8.11 -1.25
CA LEU A 30 5.38 7.72 -2.18
C LEU A 30 5.71 8.32 -3.56
N LEU A 31 5.74 7.50 -4.60
CA LEU A 31 6.16 7.87 -5.96
C LEU A 31 5.08 7.51 -6.99
N GLY A 32 4.54 8.51 -7.66
CA GLY A 32 3.48 8.32 -8.64
C GLY A 32 2.76 9.62 -9.01
N GLY A 33 1.49 9.53 -9.43
CA GLY A 33 0.68 10.68 -9.77
C GLY A 33 1.21 11.44 -10.99
N THR A 34 1.51 10.73 -12.08
CA THR A 34 1.82 11.37 -13.36
C THR A 34 0.53 11.79 -14.05
N TYR A 35 0.58 12.91 -14.81
CA TYR A 35 -0.58 13.40 -15.55
C TYR A 35 -1.19 12.28 -16.43
N PRO A 36 -2.50 12.06 -16.43
CA PRO A 36 -3.55 12.80 -15.73
C PRO A 36 -3.97 12.23 -14.35
N TYR A 37 -3.19 11.32 -13.77
CA TYR A 37 -3.58 10.49 -12.61
C TYR A 37 -3.12 11.03 -11.26
N GLY A 38 -3.05 12.37 -11.11
CA GLY A 38 -2.57 13.01 -9.87
C GLY A 38 -3.39 12.68 -8.62
N GLY A 39 -4.71 12.43 -8.76
CA GLY A 39 -5.57 12.06 -7.63
C GLY A 39 -5.16 10.77 -6.93
N ALA A 40 -4.60 9.79 -7.65
CA ALA A 40 -4.18 8.51 -7.10
C ALA A 40 -3.13 8.67 -5.99
N ILE A 41 -2.05 9.41 -6.27
CA ILE A 41 -0.99 9.62 -5.29
C ILE A 41 -1.45 10.50 -4.11
N ILE A 42 -2.38 11.42 -4.34
CA ILE A 42 -2.96 12.25 -3.29
C ILE A 42 -3.78 11.39 -2.32
N MET A 43 -4.62 10.48 -2.84
CA MET A 43 -5.38 9.53 -2.01
C MET A 43 -4.47 8.58 -1.24
N SER A 44 -3.39 8.08 -1.86
CA SER A 44 -2.39 7.26 -1.18
C SER A 44 -1.70 8.04 -0.05
N ALA A 45 -1.31 9.29 -0.29
CA ALA A 45 -0.66 10.14 0.71
C ALA A 45 -1.60 10.44 1.89
N LEU A 46 -2.86 10.77 1.59
CA LEU A 46 -3.89 11.00 2.61
C LEU A 46 -4.06 9.76 3.49
N ALA A 47 -4.21 8.58 2.87
CA ALA A 47 -4.36 7.33 3.59
C ALA A 47 -3.13 7.01 4.46
N ALA A 48 -1.91 7.22 3.96
CA ALA A 48 -0.68 6.99 4.71
C ALA A 48 -0.57 7.92 5.93
N VAL A 49 -0.86 9.22 5.78
CA VAL A 49 -0.87 10.19 6.90
C VAL A 49 -1.96 9.82 7.91
N LYS A 50 -3.18 9.53 7.46
CA LYS A 50 -4.30 9.14 8.33
C LYS A 50 -4.08 7.79 9.02
N SER A 51 -3.26 6.91 8.45
CA SER A 51 -2.78 5.70 9.14
C SER A 51 -1.82 6.01 10.29
N GLY A 52 -1.34 7.24 10.38
CA GLY A 52 -0.44 7.68 11.45
C GLY A 52 1.03 7.58 11.09
N ALA A 53 1.43 7.48 9.83
CA ALA A 53 2.82 7.53 9.40
C ALA A 53 3.52 8.81 9.92
N GLY A 54 4.75 8.67 10.40
CA GLY A 54 5.43 9.78 11.06
C GLY A 54 5.93 10.87 10.11
N LEU A 55 6.40 10.48 8.93
CA LEU A 55 6.86 11.38 7.88
C LEU A 55 6.45 10.80 6.52
N VAL A 56 5.71 11.58 5.74
CA VAL A 56 5.30 11.21 4.38
C VAL A 56 5.88 12.24 3.40
N THR A 57 6.62 11.75 2.42
CA THR A 57 7.16 12.54 1.32
C THR A 57 6.62 11.99 0.01
N VAL A 58 6.15 12.86 -0.86
CA VAL A 58 5.52 12.49 -2.14
C VAL A 58 6.37 13.02 -3.28
N GLY A 59 6.84 12.12 -4.15
CA GLY A 59 7.39 12.47 -5.46
C GLY A 59 6.29 12.33 -6.52
N THR A 60 5.94 13.41 -7.20
CA THR A 60 4.83 13.46 -8.15
C THR A 60 5.10 14.46 -9.27
N ASP A 61 4.21 14.55 -10.28
CA ASP A 61 4.27 15.63 -11.24
C ASP A 61 4.11 16.98 -10.54
N ARG A 62 4.85 17.96 -11.03
CA ARG A 62 4.93 19.30 -10.40
C ARG A 62 3.57 19.97 -10.23
N GLU A 63 2.69 19.78 -11.20
CA GLU A 63 1.34 20.33 -11.23
C GLU A 63 0.43 19.77 -10.11
N ASN A 64 0.74 18.61 -9.56
CA ASN A 64 -0.02 18.02 -8.48
C ASN A 64 0.35 18.57 -7.09
N ILE A 65 1.52 19.21 -6.95
CA ILE A 65 2.03 19.66 -5.63
C ILE A 65 1.08 20.69 -4.98
N PRO A 66 0.58 21.72 -5.68
CA PRO A 66 -0.39 22.65 -5.09
C PRO A 66 -1.69 21.94 -4.65
N ALA A 67 -2.21 21.04 -5.47
CA ALA A 67 -3.41 20.27 -5.12
C ALA A 67 -3.19 19.37 -3.91
N LEU A 68 -2.04 18.69 -3.85
CA LEU A 68 -1.67 17.87 -2.69
C LEU A 68 -1.64 18.72 -1.41
N HIS A 69 -0.92 19.84 -1.41
CA HIS A 69 -0.79 20.68 -0.23
C HIS A 69 -2.12 21.36 0.18
N SER A 70 -3.04 21.59 -0.76
CA SER A 70 -4.37 22.09 -0.45
C SER A 70 -5.22 21.11 0.35
N HIS A 71 -4.96 19.78 0.19
CA HIS A 71 -5.72 18.72 0.85
C HIS A 71 -4.96 18.06 2.00
N LEU A 72 -3.62 18.12 1.96
CA LEU A 72 -2.75 17.42 2.90
C LEU A 72 -1.44 18.19 3.12
N PRO A 73 -1.48 19.31 3.84
CA PRO A 73 -0.27 20.11 4.12
C PRO A 73 0.76 19.38 5.01
N GLU A 74 0.37 18.29 5.67
CA GLU A 74 1.24 17.45 6.49
C GLU A 74 2.24 16.63 5.67
N ALA A 75 1.98 16.41 4.38
CA ALA A 75 2.91 15.71 3.49
C ALA A 75 3.91 16.68 2.86
N MET A 76 5.17 16.28 2.81
CA MET A 76 6.18 16.95 1.98
C MET A 76 6.02 16.50 0.53
N ALA A 77 6.34 17.37 -0.44
CA ALA A 77 6.25 17.04 -1.85
C ALA A 77 7.42 17.59 -2.67
N PHE A 78 7.77 16.87 -3.73
CA PHE A 78 8.76 17.29 -4.71
C PHE A 78 8.41 16.77 -6.11
N SER A 79 8.96 17.42 -7.15
CA SER A 79 8.80 16.95 -8.52
C SER A 79 9.61 15.69 -8.79
N LEU A 80 9.01 14.67 -9.40
CA LEU A 80 9.72 13.45 -9.84
C LEU A 80 10.87 13.73 -10.82
N GLN A 81 10.89 14.91 -11.43
CA GLN A 81 11.98 15.35 -12.30
C GLN A 81 13.21 15.82 -11.51
N ASP A 82 13.07 16.11 -10.21
CA ASP A 82 14.19 16.47 -9.34
C ASP A 82 14.93 15.20 -8.88
N GLN A 83 15.88 14.78 -9.70
CA GLN A 83 16.66 13.56 -9.47
C GLN A 83 17.56 13.62 -8.23
N GLN A 84 17.96 14.81 -7.80
CA GLN A 84 18.75 14.98 -6.58
C GLN A 84 17.86 14.73 -5.35
N LEU A 85 16.71 15.37 -5.26
CA LEU A 85 15.76 15.13 -4.16
C LEU A 85 15.27 13.68 -4.15
N LEU A 86 14.97 13.08 -5.30
CA LEU A 86 14.58 11.68 -5.37
C LEU A 86 15.63 10.77 -4.72
N LYS A 87 16.90 10.93 -5.08
CA LYS A 87 18.01 10.14 -4.48
C LYS A 87 18.15 10.38 -2.99
N GLU A 88 18.03 11.63 -2.53
CA GLU A 88 18.12 11.98 -1.12
C GLU A 88 16.98 11.40 -0.29
N GLN A 89 15.74 11.51 -0.79
CA GLN A 89 14.57 10.98 -0.10
C GLN A 89 14.57 9.45 -0.08
N LEU A 90 14.95 8.81 -1.20
CA LEU A 90 15.06 7.35 -1.28
C LEU A 90 16.06 6.79 -0.26
N LYS A 91 17.20 7.48 -0.05
CA LYS A 91 18.19 7.06 0.97
C LYS A 91 17.65 7.09 2.41
N LYS A 92 16.69 7.98 2.70
CA LYS A 92 16.12 8.21 4.04
C LYS A 92 14.84 7.39 4.28
N ALA A 93 14.18 6.94 3.21
CA ALA A 93 12.94 6.19 3.29
C ALA A 93 13.13 4.82 3.92
N GLU A 94 12.18 4.41 4.74
CA GLU A 94 12.05 3.06 5.29
C GLU A 94 11.04 2.24 4.49
N VAL A 95 10.01 2.93 3.98
CA VAL A 95 8.96 2.37 3.11
C VAL A 95 8.89 3.19 1.84
N VAL A 96 8.89 2.52 0.70
CA VAL A 96 8.69 3.13 -0.61
C VAL A 96 7.41 2.56 -1.21
N LEU A 97 6.44 3.41 -1.51
CA LEU A 97 5.26 3.07 -2.31
C LEU A 97 5.48 3.61 -3.73
N LEU A 98 5.44 2.72 -4.71
CA LEU A 98 5.69 3.04 -6.11
C LEU A 98 4.50 2.63 -6.97
N GLY A 99 3.94 3.57 -7.73
CA GLY A 99 3.01 3.23 -8.80
C GLY A 99 1.62 3.83 -8.79
N PRO A 100 1.01 4.28 -7.65
CA PRO A 100 -0.29 4.93 -7.69
C PRO A 100 -0.31 6.09 -8.69
N GLY A 101 -1.14 5.97 -9.74
CA GLY A 101 -1.21 6.96 -10.80
C GLY A 101 0.07 7.13 -11.64
N LEU A 102 0.98 6.16 -11.66
CA LEU A 102 2.15 6.18 -12.54
C LEU A 102 1.74 5.70 -13.94
N ARG A 103 2.08 6.50 -14.98
CA ARG A 103 1.84 6.07 -16.35
C ARG A 103 2.77 4.95 -16.78
N ASP A 104 2.24 4.08 -17.63
CA ASP A 104 2.98 3.03 -18.31
C ASP A 104 3.61 3.56 -19.61
N ASP A 105 4.66 4.39 -19.44
CA ASP A 105 5.44 4.97 -20.51
C ASP A 105 6.96 4.90 -20.21
N ALA A 106 7.77 5.46 -21.09
CA ALA A 106 9.23 5.44 -20.94
C ALA A 106 9.71 6.14 -19.64
N PHE A 107 9.03 7.19 -19.19
CA PHE A 107 9.35 7.85 -17.92
C PHE A 107 9.05 6.94 -16.74
N GLY A 108 7.85 6.34 -16.70
CA GLY A 108 7.46 5.40 -15.66
C GLY A 108 8.38 4.19 -15.61
N GLU A 109 8.74 3.63 -16.76
CA GLU A 109 9.67 2.49 -16.84
C GLU A 109 11.06 2.84 -16.31
N ASN A 110 11.60 4.00 -16.67
CA ASN A 110 12.89 4.45 -16.16
C ASN A 110 12.85 4.70 -14.64
N LEU A 111 11.78 5.29 -14.13
CA LEU A 111 11.60 5.49 -12.70
C LEU A 111 11.56 4.14 -11.95
N VAL A 112 10.76 3.19 -12.42
CA VAL A 112 10.68 1.85 -11.82
C VAL A 112 12.06 1.19 -11.79
N LYS A 113 12.77 1.15 -12.91
CA LYS A 113 14.14 0.60 -13.01
C LYS A 113 15.10 1.28 -12.03
N GLN A 114 15.07 2.60 -11.96
CA GLN A 114 15.90 3.40 -11.06
C GLN A 114 15.64 3.06 -9.59
N ILE A 115 14.37 2.97 -9.19
CA ILE A 115 14.01 2.64 -7.81
C ILE A 115 14.49 1.23 -7.47
N PHE A 116 14.18 0.23 -8.30
CA PHE A 116 14.62 -1.15 -8.07
C PHE A 116 16.13 -1.29 -7.94
N ALA A 117 16.90 -0.56 -8.76
CA ALA A 117 18.36 -0.58 -8.71
C ALA A 117 18.96 0.15 -7.48
N SER A 118 18.20 1.05 -6.86
CA SER A 118 18.70 1.93 -5.78
C SER A 118 18.20 1.55 -4.39
N LEU A 119 17.27 0.59 -4.27
CA LEU A 119 16.72 0.14 -3.00
C LEU A 119 17.77 -0.56 -2.15
N LYS A 120 17.72 -0.30 -0.84
CA LYS A 120 18.51 -1.02 0.16
C LYS A 120 17.76 -2.26 0.65
N LYS A 121 18.50 -3.28 1.07
CA LYS A 121 17.92 -4.57 1.56
C LYS A 121 16.93 -4.42 2.72
N ASN A 122 17.07 -3.39 3.54
CA ASN A 122 16.21 -3.15 4.71
C ASN A 122 15.02 -2.22 4.43
N GLN A 123 14.85 -1.75 3.21
CA GLN A 123 13.69 -0.94 2.82
C GLN A 123 12.53 -1.82 2.38
N ILE A 124 11.31 -1.43 2.74
CA ILE A 124 10.08 -2.07 2.29
C ILE A 124 9.68 -1.42 0.97
N LEU A 125 9.44 -2.22 -0.06
CA LEU A 125 8.91 -1.76 -1.33
C LEU A 125 7.47 -2.25 -1.51
N ILE A 126 6.56 -1.31 -1.74
CA ILE A 126 5.18 -1.57 -2.13
C ILE A 126 5.03 -1.17 -3.59
N VAL A 127 4.53 -2.08 -4.42
CA VAL A 127 4.29 -1.85 -5.84
C VAL A 127 2.79 -1.96 -6.12
N ASP A 128 2.21 -0.90 -6.67
CA ASP A 128 0.79 -0.82 -7.02
C ASP A 128 0.57 -0.18 -8.40
N GLY A 129 -0.57 -0.35 -8.97
CA GLY A 129 -1.04 0.36 -10.17
C GLY A 129 -0.08 0.29 -11.36
N GLY A 130 0.27 1.44 -11.93
CA GLY A 130 1.13 1.51 -13.12
C GLY A 130 2.48 0.82 -12.96
N ALA A 131 3.06 0.82 -11.76
CA ALA A 131 4.32 0.13 -11.53
C ALA A 131 4.18 -1.40 -11.59
N LEU A 132 3.03 -1.98 -11.23
CA LEU A 132 2.76 -3.41 -11.42
C LEU A 132 2.71 -3.78 -12.91
N THR A 133 2.07 -2.94 -13.72
CA THR A 133 2.02 -3.14 -15.18
C THR A 133 3.42 -3.10 -15.80
N ILE A 134 4.26 -2.16 -15.37
CA ILE A 134 5.65 -2.08 -15.82
C ILE A 134 6.46 -3.29 -15.35
N LEU A 135 6.29 -3.68 -14.09
CA LEU A 135 6.99 -4.83 -13.50
C LEU A 135 6.71 -6.12 -14.27
N ALA A 136 5.46 -6.32 -14.68
CA ALA A 136 5.03 -7.53 -15.41
C ALA A 136 5.74 -7.74 -16.75
N ARG A 137 6.27 -6.68 -17.38
CA ARG A 137 6.98 -6.77 -18.67
C ARG A 137 8.50 -6.59 -18.57
N THR A 138 9.01 -6.33 -17.36
CA THR A 138 10.43 -6.08 -17.13
C THR A 138 11.05 -7.19 -16.31
N SER A 139 12.22 -7.68 -16.73
CA SER A 139 12.98 -8.67 -15.96
C SER A 139 13.82 -7.97 -14.90
N LEU A 140 13.17 -7.43 -13.86
CA LEU A 140 13.86 -6.76 -12.76
C LEU A 140 14.24 -7.75 -11.66
N SER A 141 15.47 -7.67 -11.19
CA SER A 141 15.90 -8.40 -10.00
C SER A 141 15.44 -7.70 -8.72
N PHE A 142 14.92 -8.45 -7.78
CA PHE A 142 14.49 -7.94 -6.49
C PHE A 142 15.69 -7.90 -5.53
N SER A 143 16.12 -6.70 -5.13
CA SER A 143 17.18 -6.51 -4.14
C SER A 143 16.64 -6.44 -2.70
N SER A 144 15.35 -6.14 -2.53
CA SER A 144 14.67 -6.08 -1.23
C SER A 144 14.01 -7.41 -0.91
N ASN A 145 14.23 -7.88 0.33
CA ASN A 145 13.51 -9.05 0.85
C ASN A 145 12.13 -8.69 1.44
N GLN A 146 11.70 -7.42 1.33
CA GLN A 146 10.44 -6.91 1.88
C GLN A 146 9.61 -6.28 0.76
N LEU A 147 9.14 -7.12 -0.14
CA LEU A 147 8.31 -6.73 -1.28
C LEU A 147 6.83 -6.96 -0.97
N ILE A 148 6.02 -5.96 -1.26
CA ILE A 148 4.55 -6.04 -1.19
C ILE A 148 4.00 -5.70 -2.57
N LEU A 149 3.17 -6.57 -3.11
CA LEU A 149 2.46 -6.39 -4.38
C LEU A 149 0.97 -6.31 -4.11
N THR A 150 0.28 -5.35 -4.73
CA THR A 150 -1.15 -5.13 -4.52
C THR A 150 -1.97 -5.20 -5.81
N PRO A 151 -1.85 -6.28 -6.61
CA PRO A 151 -2.53 -6.36 -7.89
C PRO A 151 -4.04 -6.60 -7.74
N HIS A 152 -4.84 -6.01 -8.63
CA HIS A 152 -6.15 -6.54 -8.97
C HIS A 152 -6.01 -7.73 -9.95
N GLN A 153 -7.10 -8.47 -10.21
CA GLN A 153 -7.07 -9.69 -11.01
C GLN A 153 -6.34 -9.55 -12.35
N LYS A 154 -6.55 -8.44 -13.07
CA LYS A 154 -5.91 -8.22 -14.38
C LYS A 154 -4.42 -7.87 -14.28
N GLU A 155 -4.01 -7.20 -13.22
CA GLU A 155 -2.59 -6.97 -12.92
C GLU A 155 -1.91 -8.27 -12.49
N TRP A 156 -2.61 -9.09 -11.70
CA TRP A 156 -2.10 -10.40 -11.30
C TRP A 156 -1.98 -11.34 -12.51
N GLU A 157 -2.92 -11.34 -13.45
CA GLU A 157 -2.80 -12.06 -14.71
C GLU A 157 -1.51 -11.72 -15.45
N LYS A 158 -1.20 -10.43 -15.57
CA LYS A 158 0.04 -9.98 -16.24
C LYS A 158 1.31 -10.38 -15.50
N LEU A 159 1.30 -10.33 -14.16
CA LEU A 159 2.46 -10.66 -13.33
C LEU A 159 2.72 -12.16 -13.22
N SER A 160 1.66 -12.95 -13.09
CA SER A 160 1.74 -14.39 -12.85
C SER A 160 1.64 -15.24 -14.10
N GLY A 161 1.09 -14.68 -15.20
CA GLY A 161 0.71 -15.43 -16.40
C GLY A 161 -0.53 -16.30 -16.25
N ILE A 162 -1.27 -16.19 -15.11
CA ILE A 162 -2.45 -16.97 -14.83
C ILE A 162 -3.68 -16.20 -15.32
N ALA A 163 -4.40 -16.74 -16.30
CA ALA A 163 -5.66 -16.15 -16.80
C ALA A 163 -6.66 -15.96 -15.65
N ILE A 164 -7.45 -14.88 -15.70
CA ILE A 164 -8.35 -14.48 -14.60
C ILE A 164 -9.27 -15.64 -14.15
N GLU A 165 -9.83 -16.38 -15.09
CA GLU A 165 -10.72 -17.53 -14.82
C GLU A 165 -10.02 -18.73 -14.17
N LYS A 166 -8.68 -18.75 -14.17
CA LYS A 166 -7.83 -19.77 -13.54
C LYS A 166 -7.18 -19.32 -12.24
N GLN A 167 -7.42 -18.09 -11.81
CA GLN A 167 -6.88 -17.55 -10.57
C GLN A 167 -7.61 -18.18 -9.37
N ASN A 168 -7.03 -19.24 -8.85
CA ASN A 168 -7.46 -19.94 -7.64
C ASN A 168 -6.30 -20.02 -6.63
N GLU A 169 -6.54 -20.61 -5.48
CA GLU A 169 -5.54 -20.68 -4.38
C GLU A 169 -4.28 -21.41 -4.79
N ASP A 170 -4.41 -22.59 -5.36
CA ASP A 170 -3.26 -23.43 -5.74
C ASP A 170 -2.41 -22.75 -6.83
N ALA A 171 -3.07 -22.16 -7.82
CA ALA A 171 -2.40 -21.43 -8.89
C ALA A 171 -1.65 -20.20 -8.37
N THR A 172 -2.28 -19.41 -7.47
CA THR A 172 -1.63 -18.25 -6.86
C THR A 172 -0.46 -18.66 -5.95
N ALA A 173 -0.64 -19.68 -5.11
CA ALA A 173 0.44 -20.21 -4.26
C ALA A 173 1.62 -20.71 -5.11
N SER A 174 1.36 -21.42 -6.19
CA SER A 174 2.39 -21.87 -7.14
C SER A 174 3.13 -20.70 -7.80
N ALA A 175 2.40 -19.70 -8.31
CA ALA A 175 3.02 -18.54 -8.95
C ALA A 175 3.89 -17.73 -7.99
N LEU A 176 3.53 -17.65 -6.72
CA LEU A 176 4.30 -16.95 -5.70
C LEU A 176 5.69 -17.55 -5.46
N THR A 177 5.93 -18.80 -5.83
CA THR A 177 7.27 -19.42 -5.73
C THR A 177 8.30 -18.77 -6.64
N SER A 178 7.88 -18.06 -7.69
CA SER A 178 8.77 -17.31 -8.59
C SER A 178 9.19 -15.94 -8.04
N PHE A 179 8.57 -15.49 -6.94
CA PHE A 179 8.94 -14.25 -6.26
C PHE A 179 9.89 -14.52 -5.08
N PRO A 180 10.64 -13.50 -4.63
CA PRO A 180 11.50 -13.65 -3.46
C PRO A 180 10.72 -14.17 -2.25
N GLN A 181 11.35 -15.03 -1.47
CA GLN A 181 10.77 -15.53 -0.23
C GLN A 181 10.39 -14.37 0.70
N GLY A 182 9.22 -14.44 1.32
CA GLY A 182 8.69 -13.38 2.16
C GLY A 182 7.94 -12.27 1.41
N THR A 183 7.90 -12.29 0.06
CA THR A 183 7.05 -11.39 -0.72
C THR A 183 5.61 -11.51 -0.25
N ILE A 184 4.96 -10.37 -0.01
CA ILE A 184 3.55 -10.31 0.38
C ILE A 184 2.74 -9.89 -0.85
N LEU A 185 1.71 -10.67 -1.16
CA LEU A 185 0.77 -10.40 -2.23
C LEU A 185 -0.60 -10.07 -1.64
N VAL A 186 -1.13 -8.90 -1.93
CA VAL A 186 -2.52 -8.54 -1.68
C VAL A 186 -3.28 -8.71 -2.98
N GLU A 187 -3.85 -9.86 -3.19
CA GLU A 187 -4.65 -10.23 -4.36
C GLU A 187 -6.04 -9.62 -4.23
N LYS A 188 -6.23 -8.45 -4.84
CA LYS A 188 -7.47 -7.66 -4.75
C LYS A 188 -8.62 -8.32 -5.54
N GLY A 189 -9.79 -8.45 -4.91
CA GLY A 189 -10.99 -9.01 -5.52
C GLY A 189 -12.17 -8.98 -4.57
N SER A 190 -13.30 -9.60 -4.97
CA SER A 190 -14.48 -9.73 -4.12
C SER A 190 -14.22 -10.50 -2.82
N ALA A 191 -13.20 -11.37 -2.83
CA ALA A 191 -12.68 -12.06 -1.66
C ALA A 191 -11.15 -11.82 -1.63
N THR A 192 -10.73 -10.63 -1.24
CA THR A 192 -9.31 -10.27 -1.19
C THR A 192 -8.53 -11.23 -0.31
N ARG A 193 -7.41 -11.74 -0.83
CA ARG A 193 -6.51 -12.65 -0.14
C ARG A 193 -5.15 -12.01 0.07
N ILE A 194 -4.55 -12.26 1.23
CA ILE A 194 -3.21 -11.79 1.54
C ILE A 194 -2.32 -13.00 1.73
N TRP A 195 -1.33 -13.12 0.87
CA TRP A 195 -0.37 -14.22 0.79
C TRP A 195 1.00 -13.78 1.25
N GLN A 196 1.81 -14.74 1.70
CA GLN A 196 3.24 -14.54 1.87
C GLN A 196 4.00 -15.69 1.20
N ALA A 197 4.90 -15.37 0.28
CA ALA A 197 5.74 -16.37 -0.40
C ALA A 197 6.52 -17.19 0.63
N GLY A 198 6.43 -18.52 0.51
CA GLY A 198 7.02 -19.48 1.44
C GLY A 198 6.11 -19.90 2.59
N GLN A 199 4.86 -19.40 2.65
CA GLN A 199 3.83 -19.88 3.60
C GLN A 199 2.74 -20.66 2.85
N SER A 200 2.19 -21.69 3.52
CA SER A 200 1.12 -22.54 2.97
C SER A 200 -0.27 -21.92 3.11
N ASP A 201 -0.44 -21.00 4.08
CA ASP A 201 -1.72 -20.38 4.39
C ASP A 201 -1.75 -18.90 4.02
N CYS A 202 -2.93 -18.38 3.66
CA CYS A 202 -3.18 -16.96 3.46
C CYS A 202 -4.29 -16.45 4.38
N TYR A 203 -4.33 -15.13 4.61
CA TYR A 203 -5.53 -14.47 5.13
C TYR A 203 -6.52 -14.22 4.00
N GLN A 204 -7.81 -14.40 4.28
CA GLN A 204 -8.90 -14.03 3.41
C GLN A 204 -9.83 -13.06 4.11
N LEU A 205 -10.18 -11.96 3.43
CA LEU A 205 -11.13 -10.99 3.96
C LEU A 205 -12.55 -11.55 3.92
N GLN A 206 -13.28 -11.30 5.00
CA GLN A 206 -14.71 -11.60 5.16
C GLN A 206 -15.56 -10.31 5.13
N VAL A 207 -14.91 -9.18 4.84
CA VAL A 207 -15.48 -7.82 4.85
C VAL A 207 -15.25 -7.14 3.50
N GLY A 208 -16.09 -6.16 3.20
CA GLY A 208 -16.06 -5.44 1.92
C GLY A 208 -17.32 -5.70 1.10
N GLY A 209 -17.50 -4.96 0.01
CA GLY A 209 -18.68 -5.11 -0.82
C GLY A 209 -18.73 -4.16 -2.02
N PRO A 210 -19.78 -4.19 -2.82
CA PRO A 210 -19.90 -3.44 -4.07
C PRO A 210 -19.92 -1.92 -3.89
N TYR A 211 -20.21 -1.42 -2.70
CA TYR A 211 -20.13 0.00 -2.35
C TYR A 211 -18.71 0.58 -2.45
N GLN A 212 -17.68 -0.28 -2.57
CA GLN A 212 -16.29 0.09 -2.82
C GLN A 212 -15.94 0.15 -4.32
N ALA A 213 -16.89 -0.07 -5.22
CA ALA A 213 -16.62 -0.07 -6.66
C ALA A 213 -16.51 1.36 -7.23
N THR A 214 -15.51 2.11 -6.77
CA THR A 214 -15.19 3.46 -7.25
C THR A 214 -13.68 3.65 -7.43
N GLY A 215 -13.30 4.63 -8.25
CA GLY A 215 -11.89 4.95 -8.51
C GLY A 215 -11.17 5.39 -7.24
N GLY A 216 -9.90 4.98 -7.07
CA GLY A 216 -9.07 5.38 -5.94
C GLY A 216 -9.06 4.42 -4.75
N MET A 217 -9.90 3.38 -4.73
CA MET A 217 -9.90 2.38 -3.64
C MET A 217 -8.57 1.66 -3.51
N GLY A 218 -7.96 1.26 -4.63
CA GLY A 218 -6.64 0.64 -4.64
C GLY A 218 -5.56 1.58 -4.13
N ASP A 219 -5.59 2.84 -4.58
CA ASP A 219 -4.62 3.86 -4.17
C ASP A 219 -4.68 4.13 -2.66
N THR A 220 -5.90 4.22 -2.11
CA THR A 220 -6.12 4.37 -0.66
C THR A 220 -5.62 3.14 0.11
N LEU A 221 -5.92 1.94 -0.37
CA LEU A 221 -5.40 0.71 0.23
C LEU A 221 -3.87 0.68 0.24
N ALA A 222 -3.23 1.00 -0.88
CA ALA A 222 -1.77 1.05 -0.99
C ALA A 222 -1.15 2.06 0.00
N GLY A 223 -1.79 3.23 0.16
CA GLY A 223 -1.42 4.23 1.15
C GLY A 223 -1.57 3.75 2.60
N MET A 224 -2.67 3.08 2.93
CA MET A 224 -2.86 2.45 4.24
C MET A 224 -1.80 1.40 4.53
N ILE A 225 -1.53 0.50 3.56
CA ILE A 225 -0.48 -0.51 3.68
C ILE A 225 0.88 0.15 3.94
N ALA A 226 1.21 1.23 3.23
CA ALA A 226 2.46 1.97 3.44
C ALA A 226 2.55 2.54 4.86
N GLY A 227 1.47 3.14 5.36
CA GLY A 227 1.40 3.67 6.72
C GLY A 227 1.57 2.59 7.79
N PHE A 228 0.92 1.44 7.63
CA PHE A 228 1.05 0.31 8.55
C PHE A 228 2.43 -0.35 8.46
N ALA A 229 2.99 -0.46 7.26
CA ALA A 229 4.33 -1.02 7.06
C ALA A 229 5.42 -0.21 7.77
N GLY A 230 5.28 1.10 7.84
CA GLY A 230 6.22 1.99 8.53
C GLY A 230 6.13 1.95 10.06
N GLN A 231 5.00 1.51 10.58
CA GLN A 231 4.68 1.46 12.01
C GLN A 231 4.62 0.01 12.53
N PHE A 232 4.16 -0.17 13.75
CA PHE A 232 3.79 -1.45 14.37
C PHE A 232 4.86 -2.54 14.24
N ARG A 233 6.13 -2.18 14.45
CA ARG A 233 7.29 -3.06 14.25
C ARG A 233 7.38 -4.23 15.25
N GLN A 234 6.51 -4.25 16.27
CA GLN A 234 6.37 -5.34 17.25
C GLN A 234 5.76 -6.61 16.64
N VAL A 235 5.15 -6.51 15.44
CA VAL A 235 4.56 -7.63 14.71
C VAL A 235 5.18 -7.77 13.31
N SER A 236 4.96 -8.91 12.67
CA SER A 236 5.48 -9.18 11.32
C SER A 236 4.91 -8.21 10.28
N LEU A 237 5.65 -7.97 9.19
CA LEU A 237 5.16 -7.16 8.07
C LEU A 237 3.88 -7.74 7.47
N TYR A 238 3.77 -9.07 7.43
CA TYR A 238 2.60 -9.78 6.93
C TYR A 238 1.33 -9.46 7.74
N GLU A 239 1.42 -9.47 9.07
CA GLU A 239 0.31 -9.11 9.95
C GLU A 239 -0.08 -7.63 9.80
N ARG A 240 0.89 -6.73 9.66
CA ARG A 240 0.64 -5.29 9.40
C ARG A 240 -0.14 -5.08 8.10
N VAL A 241 0.25 -5.74 7.02
CA VAL A 241 -0.42 -5.67 5.72
C VAL A 241 -1.82 -6.27 5.80
N ALA A 242 -1.97 -7.41 6.48
CA ALA A 242 -3.28 -8.06 6.65
C ALA A 242 -4.26 -7.15 7.40
N VAL A 243 -3.83 -6.54 8.51
CA VAL A 243 -4.68 -5.63 9.29
C VAL A 243 -5.02 -4.36 8.52
N ALA A 244 -4.06 -3.75 7.80
CA ALA A 244 -4.32 -2.58 6.96
C ALA A 244 -5.38 -2.90 5.88
N THR A 245 -5.25 -4.05 5.22
CA THR A 245 -6.17 -4.49 4.17
C THR A 245 -7.57 -4.78 4.73
N HIS A 246 -7.64 -5.43 5.89
CA HIS A 246 -8.90 -5.68 6.58
C HIS A 246 -9.60 -4.39 6.96
N LEU A 247 -8.91 -3.45 7.60
CA LEU A 247 -9.49 -2.18 8.04
C LEU A 247 -10.01 -1.33 6.88
N HIS A 248 -9.31 -1.33 5.75
CA HIS A 248 -9.78 -0.65 4.55
C HIS A 248 -11.18 -1.13 4.15
N SER A 249 -11.42 -2.43 4.12
CA SER A 249 -12.71 -3.00 3.75
C SER A 249 -13.74 -2.97 4.88
N ALA A 250 -13.32 -3.15 6.13
CA ALA A 250 -14.23 -3.10 7.29
C ALA A 250 -14.79 -1.69 7.51
N ILE A 251 -13.98 -0.65 7.36
CA ILE A 251 -14.43 0.75 7.43
C ILE A 251 -15.43 1.03 6.31
N ALA A 252 -15.14 0.58 5.09
CA ALA A 252 -16.07 0.76 3.98
C ALA A 252 -17.41 0.04 4.24
N GLN A 253 -17.37 -1.15 4.83
CA GLN A 253 -18.59 -1.89 5.21
C GLN A 253 -19.38 -1.15 6.31
N GLU A 254 -18.71 -0.57 7.31
CA GLU A 254 -19.39 0.24 8.34
C GLU A 254 -20.05 1.48 7.71
N LEU A 255 -19.34 2.22 6.87
CA LEU A 255 -19.86 3.41 6.20
C LEU A 255 -21.00 3.10 5.22
N SER A 256 -20.99 1.93 4.59
CA SER A 256 -22.05 1.52 3.63
C SER A 256 -23.42 1.35 4.26
N GLN A 257 -23.53 1.31 5.58
CA GLN A 257 -24.83 1.28 6.27
C GLN A 257 -25.62 2.58 6.09
N GLU A 258 -24.93 3.69 5.82
CA GLU A 258 -25.53 5.01 5.63
C GLU A 258 -25.24 5.59 4.23
N HIS A 259 -24.31 4.99 3.45
CA HIS A 259 -23.86 5.48 2.16
C HIS A 259 -24.09 4.45 1.07
N TYR A 260 -24.72 4.85 -0.04
CA TYR A 260 -24.88 3.98 -1.23
C TYR A 260 -23.52 3.65 -1.87
N VAL A 261 -22.60 4.60 -1.92
CA VAL A 261 -21.20 4.44 -2.34
C VAL A 261 -20.30 5.02 -1.27
N VAL A 262 -19.20 4.35 -0.98
CA VAL A 262 -18.19 4.82 -0.04
C VAL A 262 -17.01 5.37 -0.83
N LEU A 263 -16.60 6.60 -0.52
CA LEU A 263 -15.46 7.22 -1.18
C LEU A 263 -14.13 6.83 -0.49
N PRO A 264 -13.02 6.70 -1.25
CA PRO A 264 -11.69 6.40 -0.69
C PRO A 264 -11.26 7.36 0.41
N THR A 265 -11.56 8.66 0.23
CA THR A 265 -11.24 9.72 1.20
C THR A 265 -12.04 9.62 2.49
N GLU A 266 -13.25 9.05 2.46
CA GLU A 266 -14.05 8.80 3.66
C GLU A 266 -13.43 7.68 4.50
N ILE A 267 -12.95 6.61 3.85
CA ILE A 267 -12.20 5.54 4.53
C ILE A 267 -10.99 6.12 5.25
N SER A 268 -10.19 6.93 4.54
CA SER A 268 -9.01 7.59 5.12
C SER A 268 -9.38 8.49 6.30
N SER A 269 -10.50 9.22 6.21
CA SER A 269 -10.95 10.15 7.25
C SER A 269 -11.46 9.41 8.49
N TYR A 270 -12.05 8.24 8.31
CA TYR A 270 -12.61 7.44 9.41
C TYR A 270 -11.57 6.57 10.13
N LEU A 271 -10.48 6.21 9.45
CA LEU A 271 -9.42 5.32 9.92
C LEU A 271 -8.84 5.70 11.29
N PRO A 272 -8.46 6.97 11.58
CA PRO A 272 -7.89 7.32 12.89
C PRO A 272 -8.82 7.03 14.05
N LYS A 273 -10.15 7.21 13.86
CA LYS A 273 -11.18 6.94 14.88
C LYS A 273 -11.25 5.44 15.19
N ILE A 274 -11.22 4.59 14.17
CA ILE A 274 -11.24 3.14 14.36
C ILE A 274 -9.96 2.66 15.01
N MET A 275 -8.79 3.13 14.55
CA MET A 275 -7.51 2.78 15.16
C MET A 275 -7.46 3.16 16.66
N LYS A 276 -8.01 4.34 17.04
CA LYS A 276 -8.08 4.72 18.45
C LYS A 276 -8.96 3.77 19.26
N LYS A 277 -10.14 3.38 18.73
CA LYS A 277 -11.01 2.41 19.41
C LYS A 277 -10.34 1.06 19.65
N ILE A 278 -9.58 0.58 18.63
CA ILE A 278 -8.87 -0.72 18.72
C ILE A 278 -7.74 -0.63 19.75
N SER A 279 -6.91 0.43 19.69
CA SER A 279 -5.76 0.59 20.58
C SER A 279 -6.11 0.67 22.06
N GLN A 280 -7.37 1.03 22.41
CA GLN A 280 -7.85 1.11 23.79
C GLN A 280 -8.39 -0.22 24.33
N LYS A 281 -8.65 -1.22 23.46
CA LYS A 281 -9.15 -2.53 23.87
C LYS A 281 -8.03 -3.53 24.19
N GLY A 282 -6.84 -3.32 23.62
CA GLY A 282 -5.66 -4.17 23.83
C GLY A 282 -4.86 -3.83 25.11
N THR A 283 -5.36 -2.90 25.92
CA THR A 283 -4.83 -2.57 27.26
C THR A 283 -5.73 -3.13 28.33
#